data_b19dd4e84a4c822f8696775cc5050daf
#
_entry.id   b19dd4e84a4c822f8696775cc5050daf
#
_cell.length_a   1.000
_cell.length_b   1.000
_cell.length_c   1.000
_cell.angle_alpha   90.00
_cell.angle_beta   90.00
_cell.angle_gamma   90.00
#
_symmetry.space_group_name_H-M   'P 1'
#
loop_
_entity.id
_entity.type
_entity.pdbx_description
1 polymer ?
#
loop_
_entity_poly.entity_id
_entity_poly.type
_entity_poly.pdbx_seq_one_letter_code
_entity_poly.pdbx_strand_id
1 'polypeptide(L)'
;MKPNLYICHTAYQVLVDLLRAGRCVGKPHTMVLSASVPDTAALAARLDATGVVKTVLVDETRWPGTVTGLFAHRRAARAFEKLCGWKLNRAAFENVYIHNDWSVLGRYLQDCRAGYILCEDTFGSTLGPDQHLVTDQRTAADFAAKQRGKGYLYWGDSPWCVRVESEDAARCTLFSADRMVTDSKAKLLESLTDDEKAMVRRVFLTQPLPEKADGATLLLPRSFVADGLMTQA
;
A
#
# COMPACT_ATOMS: atom_id res chain seq x y z
N MET A 1 -18.15 15.21 -4.66
CA MET A 1 -16.74 14.84 -4.36
C MET A 1 -16.46 13.50 -5.03
N LYS A 2 -15.36 13.37 -5.75
CA LYS A 2 -15.01 12.11 -6.40
C LYS A 2 -14.56 11.07 -5.35
N PRO A 3 -14.68 9.76 -5.61
CA PRO A 3 -14.13 8.74 -4.75
C PRO A 3 -12.59 8.78 -4.73
N ASN A 4 -12.00 8.22 -3.71
CA ASN A 4 -10.57 7.94 -3.67
C ASN A 4 -10.28 6.55 -4.24
N LEU A 5 -9.04 6.36 -4.70
CA LEU A 5 -8.46 5.08 -5.05
C LEU A 5 -7.39 4.70 -4.01
N TYR A 6 -7.49 3.50 -3.47
CA TYR A 6 -6.52 2.92 -2.53
C TYR A 6 -5.87 1.70 -3.16
N ILE A 7 -4.54 1.58 -3.11
CA ILE A 7 -3.78 0.45 -3.66
C ILE A 7 -3.05 -0.26 -2.52
N CYS A 8 -3.49 -1.49 -2.24
CA CYS A 8 -3.06 -2.27 -1.08
C CYS A 8 -2.33 -3.56 -1.50
N HIS A 9 -1.20 -3.83 -0.84
CA HIS A 9 -0.38 -5.04 -1.03
C HIS A 9 -0.37 -5.94 0.22
N THR A 10 -0.87 -5.46 1.35
CA THR A 10 -0.92 -6.21 2.61
C THR A 10 -2.27 -6.04 3.31
N ALA A 11 -2.63 -6.99 4.17
CA ALA A 11 -3.86 -6.91 4.97
C ALA A 11 -3.86 -5.69 5.91
N TYR A 12 -2.69 -5.27 6.39
CA TYR A 12 -2.55 -4.06 7.21
C TYR A 12 -2.93 -2.79 6.43
N GLN A 13 -2.44 -2.67 5.20
CA GLN A 13 -2.78 -1.55 4.32
C GLN A 13 -4.27 -1.52 4.02
N VAL A 14 -4.88 -2.70 3.75
CA VAL A 14 -6.34 -2.83 3.58
C VAL A 14 -7.09 -2.34 4.81
N LEU A 15 -6.65 -2.70 6.02
CA LEU A 15 -7.27 -2.25 7.27
C LEU A 15 -7.24 -0.73 7.40
N VAL A 16 -6.06 -0.12 7.25
CA VAL A 16 -5.87 1.33 7.38
C VAL A 16 -6.72 2.08 6.35
N ASP A 17 -6.67 1.64 5.09
CA ASP A 17 -7.36 2.33 4.00
C ASP A 17 -8.88 2.10 4.03
N LEU A 18 -9.37 0.97 4.54
CA LEU A 18 -10.79 0.75 4.80
C LEU A 18 -11.31 1.75 5.85
N LEU A 19 -10.58 1.96 6.93
CA LEU A 19 -10.94 2.91 7.97
C LEU A 19 -10.92 4.35 7.45
N ARG A 20 -9.89 4.74 6.69
CA ARG A 20 -9.82 6.04 6.01
C ARG A 20 -11.00 6.23 5.06
N ALA A 21 -11.28 5.25 4.22
CA ALA A 21 -12.40 5.26 3.30
C ALA A 21 -13.73 5.40 4.05
N GLY A 22 -13.88 4.71 5.17
CA GLY A 22 -15.07 4.78 6.03
C GLY A 22 -15.37 6.19 6.54
N ARG A 23 -14.34 6.99 6.80
CA ARG A 23 -14.43 8.36 7.31
C ARG A 23 -14.55 9.42 6.20
N CYS A 24 -14.31 9.06 4.94
CA CYS A 24 -14.41 10.00 3.82
C CYS A 24 -15.83 10.09 3.27
N VAL A 25 -16.13 11.24 2.66
CA VAL A 25 -17.37 11.47 1.90
C VAL A 25 -17.21 10.98 0.47
N GLY A 26 -18.31 10.58 -0.21
CA GLY A 26 -18.30 10.20 -1.62
C GLY A 26 -18.10 8.70 -1.87
N LYS A 27 -18.66 7.87 -1.02
CA LYS A 27 -18.65 6.40 -1.12
C LYS A 27 -19.52 5.84 -2.26
N PRO A 28 -19.24 4.64 -2.77
CA PRO A 28 -18.09 3.80 -2.44
C PRO A 28 -16.79 4.31 -3.07
N HIS A 29 -15.69 4.17 -2.33
CA HIS A 29 -14.34 4.38 -2.85
C HIS A 29 -13.87 3.13 -3.62
N THR A 30 -12.76 3.21 -4.35
CA THR A 30 -12.19 2.05 -5.03
C THR A 30 -10.96 1.54 -4.27
N MET A 31 -10.87 0.23 -4.07
CA MET A 31 -9.71 -0.40 -3.45
C MET A 31 -9.14 -1.47 -4.39
N VAL A 32 -7.92 -1.25 -4.85
CA VAL A 32 -7.16 -2.24 -5.63
C VAL A 32 -6.43 -3.14 -4.66
N LEU A 33 -6.68 -4.44 -4.76
CA LEU A 33 -5.99 -5.47 -4.01
C LEU A 33 -4.97 -6.16 -4.91
N SER A 34 -3.72 -6.09 -4.52
CA SER A 34 -2.63 -6.84 -5.13
C SER A 34 -2.79 -8.34 -4.89
N ALA A 35 -2.32 -9.16 -5.81
CA ALA A 35 -2.29 -10.62 -5.65
C ALA A 35 -1.41 -11.08 -4.46
N SER A 36 -0.58 -10.20 -3.91
CA SER A 36 0.22 -10.47 -2.70
C SER A 36 -0.60 -10.50 -1.41
N VAL A 37 -1.84 -9.98 -1.43
CA VAL A 37 -2.73 -10.03 -0.26
C VAL A 37 -3.28 -11.46 -0.10
N PRO A 38 -3.15 -12.11 1.06
CA PRO A 38 -3.70 -13.44 1.28
C PRO A 38 -5.23 -13.47 1.12
N ASP A 39 -5.78 -14.58 0.63
CA ASP A 39 -7.22 -14.81 0.46
C ASP A 39 -7.96 -13.66 -0.26
N THR A 40 -7.29 -13.06 -1.23
CA THR A 40 -7.70 -11.81 -1.89
C THR A 40 -9.15 -11.84 -2.36
N ALA A 41 -9.63 -12.93 -2.95
CA ALA A 41 -11.01 -13.01 -3.47
C ALA A 41 -12.05 -13.01 -2.33
N ALA A 42 -11.80 -13.77 -1.28
CA ALA A 42 -12.70 -13.83 -0.13
C ALA A 42 -12.69 -12.52 0.66
N LEU A 43 -11.51 -11.88 0.79
CA LEU A 43 -11.38 -10.57 1.41
C LEU A 43 -12.11 -9.50 0.59
N ALA A 44 -11.99 -9.51 -0.73
CA ALA A 44 -12.68 -8.59 -1.62
C ALA A 44 -14.20 -8.65 -1.45
N ALA A 45 -14.78 -9.86 -1.40
CA ALA A 45 -16.21 -10.03 -1.19
C ALA A 45 -16.68 -9.43 0.15
N ARG A 46 -15.89 -9.60 1.23
CA ARG A 46 -16.21 -9.01 2.54
C ARG A 46 -16.07 -7.48 2.54
N LEU A 47 -15.08 -6.95 1.84
CA LEU A 47 -14.88 -5.51 1.68
C LEU A 47 -16.03 -4.87 0.90
N ASP A 48 -16.43 -5.45 -0.23
CA ASP A 48 -17.55 -4.98 -1.05
C ASP A 48 -18.87 -4.99 -0.26
N ALA A 49 -19.07 -5.99 0.59
CA ALA A 49 -20.25 -6.08 1.45
C ALA A 49 -20.34 -4.95 2.49
N THR A 50 -19.25 -4.22 2.77
CA THR A 50 -19.30 -3.04 3.65
C THR A 50 -20.00 -1.84 3.01
N GLY A 51 -20.08 -1.78 1.68
CA GLY A 51 -20.55 -0.61 0.93
C GLY A 51 -19.62 0.61 1.02
N VAL A 52 -18.50 0.52 1.72
CA VAL A 52 -17.51 1.59 1.88
C VAL A 52 -16.58 1.67 0.69
N VAL A 53 -16.17 0.51 0.18
CA VAL A 53 -15.28 0.37 -0.98
C VAL A 53 -15.89 -0.56 -2.01
N LYS A 54 -15.41 -0.43 -3.25
CA LYS A 54 -15.56 -1.40 -4.32
C LYS A 54 -14.17 -1.92 -4.68
N THR A 55 -14.01 -3.23 -4.62
CA THR A 55 -12.70 -3.85 -4.83
C THR A 55 -12.41 -4.15 -6.29
N VAL A 56 -11.12 -4.10 -6.63
CA VAL A 56 -10.57 -4.52 -7.91
C VAL A 56 -9.36 -5.41 -7.63
N LEU A 57 -9.38 -6.64 -8.13
CA LEU A 57 -8.26 -7.56 -7.98
C LEU A 57 -7.27 -7.35 -9.13
N VAL A 58 -5.99 -7.18 -8.81
CA VAL A 58 -4.93 -7.01 -9.81
C VAL A 58 -3.82 -8.02 -9.54
N ASP A 59 -3.60 -8.90 -10.50
CA ASP A 59 -2.50 -9.86 -10.48
C ASP A 59 -1.28 -9.27 -11.21
N GLU A 60 -0.50 -8.50 -10.47
CA GLU A 60 0.73 -7.89 -10.97
C GLU A 60 1.87 -8.88 -11.15
N THR A 61 1.75 -10.13 -10.69
CA THR A 61 2.76 -11.18 -10.94
C THR A 61 2.86 -11.52 -12.42
N ARG A 62 1.84 -11.23 -13.19
CA ARG A 62 1.82 -11.36 -14.65
C ARG A 62 2.73 -10.37 -15.37
N TRP A 63 3.18 -9.31 -14.68
CA TRP A 63 4.02 -8.30 -15.27
C TRP A 63 5.48 -8.78 -15.36
N PRO A 64 6.04 -8.98 -16.56
CA PRO A 64 7.37 -9.59 -16.72
C PRO A 64 8.53 -8.63 -16.42
N GLY A 65 8.24 -7.37 -16.14
CA GLY A 65 9.30 -6.40 -15.83
C GLY A 65 9.28 -5.13 -16.67
N THR A 66 10.44 -4.52 -16.85
CA THR A 66 10.60 -3.19 -17.42
C THR A 66 10.63 -3.21 -18.93
N VAL A 67 9.89 -2.31 -19.56
CA VAL A 67 10.01 -1.99 -20.99
C VAL A 67 11.06 -0.90 -21.14
N THR A 68 12.00 -1.08 -22.08
CA THR A 68 13.07 -0.09 -22.38
C THR A 68 12.88 0.53 -23.76
N GLY A 69 13.57 1.66 -24.00
CA GLY A 69 13.60 2.35 -25.29
C GLY A 69 12.66 3.55 -25.38
N LEU A 70 12.52 4.08 -26.59
CA LEU A 70 11.71 5.26 -26.85
C LEU A 70 10.25 5.05 -26.43
N PHE A 71 9.69 6.02 -25.70
CA PHE A 71 8.34 5.94 -25.10
C PHE A 71 8.15 4.76 -24.13
N ALA A 72 9.22 4.34 -23.42
CA ALA A 72 9.21 3.18 -22.51
C ALA A 72 8.03 3.20 -21.53
N HIS A 73 7.80 4.31 -20.81
CA HIS A 73 6.71 4.44 -19.85
C HIS A 73 5.32 4.19 -20.48
N ARG A 74 5.07 4.79 -21.64
CA ARG A 74 3.78 4.63 -22.33
C ARG A 74 3.55 3.20 -22.82
N ARG A 75 4.62 2.52 -23.23
CA ARG A 75 4.57 1.10 -23.65
C ARG A 75 4.43 0.19 -22.44
N ALA A 76 5.10 0.50 -21.35
CA ALA A 76 4.99 -0.23 -20.08
C ALA A 76 3.56 -0.16 -19.53
N ALA A 77 2.95 1.02 -19.45
CA ALA A 77 1.59 1.19 -19.01
C ALA A 77 0.61 0.34 -19.84
N ARG A 78 0.68 0.42 -21.17
CA ARG A 78 -0.19 -0.37 -22.07
C ARG A 78 0.01 -1.88 -21.93
N ALA A 79 1.25 -2.31 -21.76
CA ALA A 79 1.56 -3.72 -21.57
C ALA A 79 1.01 -4.22 -20.23
N PHE A 80 1.17 -3.43 -19.16
CA PHE A 80 0.58 -3.73 -17.85
C PHE A 80 -0.95 -3.86 -17.96
N GLU A 81 -1.62 -2.86 -18.55
CA GLU A 81 -3.08 -2.87 -18.74
C GLU A 81 -3.56 -4.10 -19.47
N LYS A 82 -2.84 -4.53 -20.52
CA LYS A 82 -3.16 -5.73 -21.28
C LYS A 82 -2.96 -7.02 -20.49
N LEU A 83 -1.87 -7.12 -19.72
CA LEU A 83 -1.49 -8.34 -19.02
C LEU A 83 -2.25 -8.52 -17.70
N CYS A 84 -2.40 -7.45 -16.94
CA CYS A 84 -3.04 -7.47 -15.63
C CYS A 84 -4.54 -7.18 -15.69
N GLY A 85 -5.08 -6.80 -16.86
CA GLY A 85 -6.52 -6.59 -17.07
C GLY A 85 -7.09 -5.38 -16.34
N TRP A 86 -6.24 -4.48 -15.83
CA TRP A 86 -6.66 -3.28 -15.12
C TRP A 86 -6.08 -2.02 -15.73
N LYS A 87 -6.92 -0.99 -15.84
CA LYS A 87 -6.56 0.32 -16.37
C LYS A 87 -6.97 1.43 -15.41
N LEU A 88 -6.02 2.29 -15.05
CA LEU A 88 -6.28 3.45 -14.22
C LEU A 88 -7.04 4.53 -15.00
N ASN A 89 -8.22 4.88 -14.54
CA ASN A 89 -8.91 6.11 -14.92
C ASN A 89 -8.64 7.19 -13.87
N ARG A 90 -7.50 7.90 -13.99
CA ARG A 90 -7.12 8.94 -13.02
C ARG A 90 -8.20 10.02 -12.83
N ALA A 91 -8.92 10.36 -13.88
CA ALA A 91 -9.95 11.40 -13.82
C ALA A 91 -11.18 10.99 -12.97
N ALA A 92 -11.35 9.71 -12.68
CA ALA A 92 -12.44 9.20 -11.86
C ALA A 92 -12.22 9.41 -10.35
N PHE A 93 -10.99 9.70 -9.93
CA PHE A 93 -10.63 9.74 -8.52
C PHE A 93 -10.18 11.13 -8.07
N GLU A 94 -10.50 11.46 -6.83
CA GLU A 94 -9.98 12.65 -6.15
C GLU A 94 -8.50 12.46 -5.83
N ASN A 95 -8.19 11.42 -5.07
CA ASN A 95 -6.84 11.05 -4.68
C ASN A 95 -6.56 9.58 -5.02
N VAL A 96 -5.29 9.26 -5.25
CA VAL A 96 -4.75 7.92 -5.41
C VAL A 96 -3.76 7.67 -4.29
N TYR A 97 -4.03 6.71 -3.42
CA TYR A 97 -3.18 6.33 -2.29
C TYR A 97 -2.45 5.03 -2.59
N ILE A 98 -1.19 4.98 -2.22
CA ILE A 98 -0.36 3.77 -2.32
C ILE A 98 0.65 3.74 -1.16
N HIS A 99 0.92 2.55 -0.62
CA HIS A 99 1.88 2.36 0.47
C HIS A 99 3.27 1.96 -0.01
N ASN A 100 3.39 1.57 -1.26
CA ASN A 100 4.63 1.03 -1.82
C ASN A 100 4.81 1.49 -3.27
N ASP A 101 5.47 2.63 -3.46
CA ASP A 101 5.68 3.21 -4.79
C ASP A 101 6.78 2.50 -5.61
N TRP A 102 7.56 1.59 -5.01
CA TRP A 102 8.51 0.71 -5.71
C TRP A 102 7.88 -0.61 -6.18
N SER A 103 6.64 -0.90 -5.80
CA SER A 103 5.89 -2.06 -6.31
C SER A 103 5.63 -1.96 -7.81
N VAL A 104 5.13 -3.04 -8.40
CA VAL A 104 4.70 -3.04 -9.82
C VAL A 104 3.60 -2.00 -10.04
N LEU A 105 2.63 -1.92 -9.13
CA LEU A 105 1.54 -0.94 -9.19
C LEU A 105 2.06 0.50 -9.02
N GLY A 106 3.04 0.73 -8.14
CA GLY A 106 3.69 2.03 -7.98
C GLY A 106 4.41 2.48 -9.25
N ARG A 107 5.14 1.57 -9.89
CA ARG A 107 5.77 1.85 -11.20
C ARG A 107 4.74 2.13 -12.29
N TYR A 108 3.63 1.39 -12.30
CA TYR A 108 2.54 1.64 -13.23
C TYR A 108 1.92 3.03 -13.05
N LEU A 109 1.78 3.53 -11.82
CA LEU A 109 1.34 4.92 -11.58
C LEU A 109 2.31 5.93 -12.20
N GLN A 110 3.63 5.69 -12.08
CA GLN A 110 4.64 6.54 -12.70
C GLN A 110 4.59 6.46 -14.24
N ASP A 111 4.39 5.27 -14.80
CA ASP A 111 4.21 5.05 -16.24
C ASP A 111 2.99 5.80 -16.79
N CYS A 112 1.91 5.84 -16.02
CA CYS A 112 0.69 6.61 -16.32
C CYS A 112 0.86 8.12 -16.07
N ARG A 113 1.96 8.57 -15.45
CA ARG A 113 2.16 9.94 -14.97
C ARG A 113 1.01 10.37 -14.06
N ALA A 114 0.53 9.47 -13.23
CA ALA A 114 -0.58 9.71 -12.33
C ALA A 114 -0.06 10.25 -10.99
N GLY A 115 -0.56 11.40 -10.57
CA GLY A 115 -0.29 11.91 -9.22
C GLY A 115 -0.80 10.96 -8.17
N TYR A 116 0.03 10.63 -7.15
CA TYR A 116 -0.32 9.75 -6.06
C TYR A 116 0.18 10.28 -4.71
N ILE A 117 -0.42 9.80 -3.65
CA ILE A 117 -0.04 10.02 -2.27
C ILE A 117 0.64 8.73 -1.79
N LEU A 118 1.88 8.85 -1.35
CA LEU A 118 2.59 7.75 -0.72
C LEU A 118 2.26 7.73 0.77
N CYS A 119 1.72 6.61 1.25
CA CYS A 119 1.46 6.39 2.66
C CYS A 119 2.58 5.54 3.26
N GLU A 120 3.08 5.93 4.42
CA GLU A 120 4.05 5.13 5.16
C GLU A 120 3.47 3.74 5.46
N ASP A 121 4.21 2.69 5.10
CA ASP A 121 3.82 1.30 5.30
C ASP A 121 4.35 0.76 6.63
N THR A 122 5.52 1.23 7.04
CA THR A 122 6.20 0.81 8.26
C THR A 122 6.85 2.02 8.93
N PHE A 123 7.28 1.88 10.19
CA PHE A 123 8.05 2.91 10.90
C PHE A 123 9.43 3.20 10.27
N GLY A 124 9.76 2.57 9.15
CA GLY A 124 11.03 2.73 8.49
C GLY A 124 11.34 4.16 8.06
N SER A 125 10.33 4.95 7.72
CA SER A 125 10.53 6.35 7.32
C SER A 125 10.88 7.27 8.50
N THR A 126 10.53 6.87 9.73
CA THR A 126 10.86 7.61 10.96
C THR A 126 12.17 7.17 11.59
N LEU A 127 12.75 6.07 11.10
CA LEU A 127 14.08 5.64 11.48
C LEU A 127 15.11 6.46 10.70
N GLY A 128 16.10 7.02 11.39
CA GLY A 128 17.24 7.67 10.74
C GLY A 128 17.99 6.69 9.84
N PRO A 129 18.77 7.18 8.87
CA PRO A 129 19.51 6.32 7.94
C PRO A 129 20.39 5.29 8.63
N ASP A 130 20.87 5.58 9.85
CA ASP A 130 21.71 4.68 10.65
C ASP A 130 20.93 3.57 11.36
N GLN A 131 19.60 3.63 11.40
CA GLN A 131 18.73 2.68 12.09
C GLN A 131 18.00 1.74 11.12
N HIS A 132 18.08 1.98 9.81
CA HIS A 132 17.66 1.00 8.83
C HIS A 132 18.56 -0.23 8.98
N LEU A 133 17.94 -1.38 9.24
CA LEU A 133 18.64 -2.65 9.35
C LEU A 133 19.68 -2.79 8.23
N VAL A 134 20.93 -2.88 8.63
CA VAL A 134 22.15 -2.77 7.79
C VAL A 134 22.19 -3.75 6.61
N THR A 135 21.39 -4.78 6.63
CA THR A 135 21.31 -5.80 5.58
C THR A 135 20.69 -5.31 4.27
N ASP A 136 19.88 -4.25 4.28
CA ASP A 136 19.14 -3.84 3.09
C ASP A 136 19.57 -2.51 2.47
N GLN A 137 20.43 -1.72 3.13
CA GLN A 137 20.84 -0.42 2.57
C GLN A 137 21.58 -0.56 1.23
N ARG A 138 22.47 -1.56 1.09
CA ARG A 138 23.13 -1.86 -0.19
C ARG A 138 22.15 -2.35 -1.22
N THR A 139 21.27 -3.27 -0.87
CA THR A 139 20.29 -3.86 -1.76
C THR A 139 19.24 -2.82 -2.18
N ALA A 140 18.79 -1.98 -1.26
CA ALA A 140 17.88 -0.87 -1.53
C ALA A 140 18.54 0.20 -2.40
N ALA A 141 19.79 0.59 -2.12
CA ALA A 141 20.53 1.56 -2.91
C ALA A 141 20.84 1.03 -4.33
N ASP A 142 21.26 -0.22 -4.45
CA ASP A 142 21.50 -0.89 -5.73
C ASP A 142 20.21 -1.04 -6.54
N PHE A 143 19.13 -1.39 -5.89
CA PHE A 143 17.82 -1.46 -6.51
C PHE A 143 17.39 -0.07 -7.00
N ALA A 144 17.47 0.96 -6.14
CA ALA A 144 17.15 2.33 -6.50
C ALA A 144 18.01 2.83 -7.67
N ALA A 145 19.32 2.55 -7.68
CA ALA A 145 20.24 2.91 -8.76
C ALA A 145 19.86 2.23 -10.08
N LYS A 146 19.55 0.92 -10.02
CA LYS A 146 19.07 0.17 -11.20
C LYS A 146 17.77 0.74 -11.74
N GLN A 147 16.88 1.17 -10.87
CA GLN A 147 15.59 1.69 -11.28
C GLN A 147 15.66 3.14 -11.77
N ARG A 148 16.57 3.96 -11.24
CA ARG A 148 16.88 5.30 -11.80
C ARG A 148 17.32 5.20 -13.26
N GLY A 149 18.16 4.21 -13.59
CA GLY A 149 18.55 3.92 -14.98
C GLY A 149 17.37 3.53 -15.88
N LYS A 150 16.22 3.16 -15.30
CA LYS A 150 14.96 2.85 -16.00
C LYS A 150 13.93 3.98 -15.93
N GLY A 151 14.27 5.09 -15.27
CA GLY A 151 13.43 6.28 -15.18
C GLY A 151 12.39 6.24 -14.06
N TYR A 152 12.51 5.31 -13.08
CA TYR A 152 11.64 5.28 -11.89
C TYR A 152 12.36 5.87 -10.67
N LEU A 153 11.60 6.61 -9.86
CA LEU A 153 12.03 7.15 -8.57
C LEU A 153 11.05 6.66 -7.50
N TYR A 154 11.57 6.38 -6.30
CA TYR A 154 10.83 5.74 -5.22
C TYR A 154 10.92 6.54 -3.93
N TRP A 155 10.20 6.07 -2.92
CA TRP A 155 10.17 6.66 -1.59
C TRP A 155 9.80 8.15 -1.63
N GLY A 156 8.79 8.49 -2.43
CA GLY A 156 8.32 9.86 -2.55
C GLY A 156 9.14 10.78 -3.45
N ASP A 157 10.31 10.34 -3.97
CA ASP A 157 11.16 11.14 -4.86
C ASP A 157 10.58 11.32 -6.27
N SER A 158 9.60 10.52 -6.65
CA SER A 158 8.96 10.64 -7.95
C SER A 158 8.27 12.00 -8.11
N PRO A 159 8.39 12.66 -9.29
CA PRO A 159 7.65 13.89 -9.56
C PRO A 159 6.13 13.69 -9.57
N TRP A 160 5.67 12.44 -9.60
CA TRP A 160 4.26 12.07 -9.53
C TRP A 160 3.80 11.81 -8.09
N CYS A 161 4.70 11.72 -7.10
CA CYS A 161 4.34 11.72 -5.69
C CYS A 161 4.03 13.15 -5.26
N VAL A 162 2.74 13.43 -5.04
CA VAL A 162 2.28 14.77 -4.68
C VAL A 162 2.35 15.05 -3.19
N ARG A 163 2.35 13.99 -2.37
CA ARG A 163 2.42 14.05 -0.91
C ARG A 163 2.90 12.72 -0.35
N VAL A 164 3.59 12.79 0.78
CA VAL A 164 3.96 11.62 1.60
C VAL A 164 3.28 11.75 2.96
N GLU A 165 2.49 10.76 3.34
CA GLU A 165 1.82 10.67 4.63
C GLU A 165 2.59 9.72 5.54
N SER A 166 3.10 10.25 6.64
CA SER A 166 3.91 9.54 7.63
C SER A 166 3.27 9.59 9.01
N GLU A 167 3.60 8.63 9.86
CA GLU A 167 3.14 8.60 11.26
C GLU A 167 3.56 9.88 12.01
N ASP A 168 4.77 10.37 11.75
CA ASP A 168 5.30 11.62 12.30
C ASP A 168 6.24 12.29 11.29
N ALA A 169 5.71 13.24 10.53
CA ALA A 169 6.46 13.96 9.51
C ALA A 169 7.69 14.71 10.08
N ALA A 170 7.63 15.17 11.31
CA ALA A 170 8.74 15.90 11.94
C ALA A 170 9.95 15.01 12.22
N ARG A 171 9.75 13.69 12.34
CA ARG A 171 10.81 12.71 12.59
C ARG A 171 11.31 12.04 11.33
N CYS A 172 10.66 12.28 10.21
CA CYS A 172 11.03 11.65 8.96
C CYS A 172 12.21 12.39 8.30
N THR A 173 13.27 11.67 8.01
CA THR A 173 14.49 12.21 7.39
C THR A 173 14.73 11.70 5.96
N LEU A 174 13.87 10.79 5.47
CA LEU A 174 14.06 10.10 4.20
C LEU A 174 13.44 10.83 3.00
N PHE A 175 12.50 11.73 3.23
CA PHE A 175 11.73 12.38 2.17
C PHE A 175 11.90 13.90 2.19
N SER A 176 11.57 14.53 1.07
CA SER A 176 11.52 15.98 0.98
C SER A 176 10.49 16.56 1.96
N ALA A 177 10.93 17.41 2.88
CA ALA A 177 10.10 17.96 3.96
C ALA A 177 8.89 18.74 3.42
N ASP A 178 8.99 19.34 2.24
CA ASP A 178 7.92 20.09 1.58
C ASP A 178 6.71 19.24 1.16
N ARG A 179 6.88 17.91 1.07
CA ARG A 179 5.82 16.96 0.70
C ARG A 179 5.28 16.16 1.87
N MET A 180 5.90 16.29 3.04
CA MET A 180 5.57 15.48 4.21
C MET A 180 4.35 16.02 4.94
N VAL A 181 3.45 15.12 5.32
CA VAL A 181 2.29 15.39 6.18
C VAL A 181 2.19 14.30 7.23
N THR A 182 1.94 14.71 8.47
CA THR A 182 1.64 13.76 9.55
C THR A 182 0.23 13.19 9.37
N ASP A 183 0.15 11.88 9.27
CA ASP A 183 -1.11 11.11 9.26
C ASP A 183 -0.93 9.86 10.13
N SER A 184 -1.23 10.03 11.41
CA SER A 184 -0.98 9.01 12.42
C SER A 184 -1.99 7.86 12.33
N LYS A 185 -1.50 6.69 11.95
CA LYS A 185 -2.28 5.44 11.95
C LYS A 185 -2.52 4.94 13.37
N ALA A 186 -1.60 5.23 14.31
CA ALA A 186 -1.81 4.96 15.72
C ALA A 186 -3.05 5.72 16.24
N LYS A 187 -3.13 7.03 16.00
CA LYS A 187 -4.31 7.83 16.36
C LYS A 187 -5.59 7.34 15.67
N LEU A 188 -5.49 6.95 14.38
CA LEU A 188 -6.61 6.36 13.65
C LEU A 188 -7.14 5.11 14.37
N LEU A 189 -6.26 4.20 14.77
CA LEU A 189 -6.62 2.95 15.44
C LEU A 189 -7.11 3.16 16.88
N GLU A 190 -6.53 4.12 17.61
CA GLU A 190 -6.97 4.47 18.98
C GLU A 190 -8.37 5.10 19.00
N SER A 191 -8.74 5.81 17.94
CA SER A 191 -10.00 6.55 17.81
C SER A 191 -11.14 5.76 17.16
N LEU A 192 -11.03 4.42 17.06
CA LEU A 192 -12.06 3.60 16.44
C LEU A 192 -13.39 3.64 17.20
N THR A 193 -14.44 3.97 16.48
CA THR A 193 -15.81 3.82 16.96
C THR A 193 -16.21 2.34 17.05
N ASP A 194 -17.28 2.03 17.76
CA ASP A 194 -17.75 0.64 17.86
C ASP A 194 -18.26 0.12 16.52
N ASP A 195 -18.84 0.97 15.68
CA ASP A 195 -19.24 0.62 14.31
C ASP A 195 -18.03 0.28 13.44
N GLU A 196 -16.94 1.06 13.53
CA GLU A 196 -15.70 0.76 12.83
C GLU A 196 -15.06 -0.54 13.32
N LYS A 197 -15.04 -0.79 14.63
CA LYS A 197 -14.60 -2.07 15.20
C LYS A 197 -15.44 -3.23 14.70
N ALA A 198 -16.76 -3.07 14.64
CA ALA A 198 -17.67 -4.09 14.13
C ALA A 198 -17.45 -4.35 12.63
N MET A 199 -17.20 -3.30 11.83
CA MET A 199 -16.85 -3.41 10.41
C MET A 199 -15.54 -4.16 10.23
N VAL A 200 -14.48 -3.79 10.97
CA VAL A 200 -13.18 -4.48 10.93
C VAL A 200 -13.33 -5.96 11.27
N ARG A 201 -14.06 -6.29 12.33
CA ARG A 201 -14.31 -7.70 12.71
C ARG A 201 -14.98 -8.48 11.57
N ARG A 202 -16.01 -7.93 10.95
CA ARG A 202 -16.71 -8.58 9.82
C ARG A 202 -15.82 -8.81 8.61
N VAL A 203 -14.87 -7.91 8.34
CA VAL A 203 -13.98 -8.01 7.19
C VAL A 203 -12.82 -8.96 7.44
N PHE A 204 -12.19 -8.89 8.61
CA PHE A 204 -10.92 -9.57 8.86
C PHE A 204 -11.03 -10.85 9.70
N LEU A 205 -12.06 -11.00 10.53
CA LEU A 205 -12.24 -12.20 11.33
C LEU A 205 -13.13 -13.21 10.60
N THR A 206 -12.53 -14.31 10.16
CA THR A 206 -13.22 -15.42 9.48
C THR A 206 -13.72 -16.48 10.47
N GLN A 207 -13.26 -16.40 11.74
CA GLN A 207 -13.61 -17.30 12.83
C GLN A 207 -13.93 -16.48 14.08
N PRO A 208 -14.76 -16.99 14.99
CA PRO A 208 -14.97 -16.37 16.28
C PRO A 208 -13.63 -16.16 17.00
N LEU A 209 -13.50 -15.01 17.66
CA LEU A 209 -12.35 -14.82 18.56
C LEU A 209 -12.41 -15.89 19.66
N PRO A 210 -11.24 -16.43 20.06
CA PRO A 210 -11.19 -17.30 21.22
C PRO A 210 -11.72 -16.55 22.46
N GLU A 211 -12.29 -17.27 23.40
CA GLU A 211 -12.68 -16.68 24.66
C GLU A 211 -11.49 -15.96 25.29
N LYS A 212 -11.75 -14.77 25.83
CA LYS A 212 -10.71 -13.96 26.46
C LYS A 212 -10.12 -14.72 27.65
N ALA A 213 -8.88 -15.15 27.54
CA ALA A 213 -8.14 -15.69 28.66
C ALA A 213 -7.50 -14.51 29.42
N ASP A 214 -7.94 -14.28 30.65
CA ASP A 214 -7.38 -13.24 31.50
C ASP A 214 -5.88 -13.54 31.75
N GLY A 215 -5.04 -12.51 31.55
CA GLY A 215 -3.58 -12.63 31.69
C GLY A 215 -2.87 -13.29 30.51
N ALA A 216 -3.54 -13.64 29.43
CA ALA A 216 -2.88 -14.18 28.24
C ALA A 216 -2.19 -13.09 27.42
N THR A 217 -1.00 -13.40 26.94
CA THR A 217 -0.26 -12.55 25.98
C THR A 217 -0.48 -13.10 24.58
N LEU A 218 -1.02 -12.28 23.68
CA LEU A 218 -1.13 -12.61 22.26
C LEU A 218 0.21 -12.36 21.58
N LEU A 219 0.85 -13.43 21.11
CA LEU A 219 2.02 -13.33 20.24
C LEU A 219 1.54 -13.43 18.78
N LEU A 220 1.87 -12.43 17.99
CA LEU A 220 1.67 -12.41 16.53
C LEU A 220 3.03 -12.57 15.85
N PRO A 221 3.56 -13.81 15.76
CA PRO A 221 4.87 -14.02 15.16
C PRO A 221 4.80 -13.74 13.66
N ARG A 222 5.78 -13.02 13.17
CA ARG A 222 6.02 -12.94 11.72
C ARG A 222 6.51 -14.30 11.25
N SER A 223 6.00 -14.76 10.11
CA SER A 223 6.47 -16.01 9.51
C SER A 223 7.81 -15.82 8.80
N PHE A 224 8.90 -15.84 9.55
CA PHE A 224 10.24 -15.73 8.97
C PHE A 224 10.58 -16.85 7.98
N VAL A 225 9.93 -18.01 8.11
CA VAL A 225 10.06 -19.12 7.14
C VAL A 225 9.39 -18.78 5.82
N ALA A 226 8.15 -18.26 5.87
CA ALA A 226 7.44 -17.85 4.66
C ALA A 226 8.13 -16.66 3.95
N ASP A 227 8.81 -15.79 4.73
CA ASP A 227 9.59 -14.67 4.21
C ASP A 227 10.99 -15.10 3.70
N GLY A 228 11.35 -16.38 3.78
CA GLY A 228 12.66 -16.90 3.36
C GLY A 228 13.85 -16.45 4.24
N LEU A 229 13.57 -15.90 5.43
CA LEU A 229 14.60 -15.41 6.37
C LEU A 229 15.14 -16.51 7.28
N MET A 230 14.43 -17.63 7.38
CA MET A 230 14.83 -18.82 8.16
C MET A 230 14.47 -20.08 7.40
N THR A 231 15.28 -21.13 7.53
CA THR A 231 14.95 -22.46 7.04
C THR A 231 14.10 -23.20 8.08
N GLN A 232 13.18 -24.02 7.60
CA GLN A 232 12.44 -24.94 8.46
C GLN A 232 13.45 -25.97 9.01
N ALA A 233 13.58 -26.08 10.33
CA ALA A 233 14.44 -27.06 10.99
C ALA A 233 13.80 -28.46 10.91
#